data_e7adce9b3a6ed53669106edfb1ad4b4b
#
_entry.id   e7adce9b3a6ed53669106edfb1ad4b4b
#
_cell.length_a   1.000
_cell.length_b   1.000
_cell.length_c   1.000
_cell.angle_alpha   90.00
_cell.angle_beta   90.00
_cell.angle_gamma   90.00
#
_symmetry.space_group_name_H-M   'P 1'
#
loop_
_entity.id
_entity.type
_entity.pdbx_description
1 polymer ?
#
loop_
_entity_poly.entity_id
_entity_poly.type
_entity_poly.pdbx_seq_one_letter_code
_entity_poly.pdbx_strand_id
1 'polypeptide(L)'
;VFFIKDPIKFPDFIHSQKRDPFTGRQEPDNVWDFWAHSPEATHQVTWLMGDRGIPASYRHMNGYGSHTYQWTNADGEAFFVKYHFKTDQGIRCLTSEQAAELAGTDPSSHQTDLLQAIERGVKPSWTMYVQVMPAAEAADYRFNPFDLTKVWPHRDHPLRRVGRLVLDRNPDNVFAEVEQAAFSPNNFVPGIGPSPDKMLQGRLFAYADAHRYRLGVNHTLLAVNAPRATVASNYGRDGLMAVNSQGRYAKNYEPNSYDGPVETGRPLAAPLPVTGHTGTHEAPLHTKDDDFVQAGELYRLMSAEERSRLVANIAGGLAQVTRDDVVRKNLAHFHAADPEYGRRVEEAVHALRED
;
A
#
# COMPACT_ATOMS: atom_id res chain seq x y z
N VAL A 1 -1.03 2.11 6.09
CA VAL A 1 -0.25 3.36 6.04
C VAL A 1 0.89 3.28 5.05
N PHE A 2 1.46 4.42 4.69
CA PHE A 2 2.59 4.53 3.78
C PHE A 2 3.53 5.67 4.23
N PHE A 3 4.70 5.82 3.61
CA PHE A 3 5.73 6.79 4.01
C PHE A 3 5.46 8.22 3.58
N ILE A 4 4.68 8.41 2.53
CA ILE A 4 4.42 9.71 1.90
C ILE A 4 2.94 9.84 1.56
N LYS A 5 2.44 11.07 1.52
CA LYS A 5 1.05 11.41 1.21
C LYS A 5 0.87 12.16 -0.13
N ASP A 6 1.97 12.42 -0.84
CA ASP A 6 1.96 13.04 -2.17
C ASP A 6 2.77 12.20 -3.16
N PRO A 7 2.19 11.80 -4.31
CA PRO A 7 2.89 10.96 -5.29
C PRO A 7 4.10 11.64 -5.94
N ILE A 8 4.22 12.97 -5.89
CA ILE A 8 5.39 13.68 -6.41
C ILE A 8 6.68 13.32 -5.66
N LYS A 9 6.58 12.94 -4.39
CA LYS A 9 7.72 12.47 -3.58
C LYS A 9 8.10 11.02 -3.86
N PHE A 10 7.31 10.26 -4.64
CA PHE A 10 7.53 8.82 -4.81
C PHE A 10 8.90 8.48 -5.47
N PRO A 11 9.33 9.17 -6.55
CA PRO A 11 10.66 8.93 -7.11
C PRO A 11 11.79 9.19 -6.11
N ASP A 12 11.70 10.27 -5.34
CA ASP A 12 12.72 10.63 -4.33
C ASP A 12 12.74 9.62 -3.18
N PHE A 13 11.56 9.19 -2.72
CA PHE A 13 11.46 8.10 -1.75
C PHE A 13 12.16 6.84 -2.25
N ILE A 14 11.90 6.39 -3.48
CA ILE A 14 12.55 5.22 -4.07
C ILE A 14 14.06 5.43 -4.20
N HIS A 15 14.52 6.61 -4.64
CA HIS A 15 15.95 6.93 -4.77
C HIS A 15 16.67 6.87 -3.43
N SER A 16 16.03 7.30 -2.34
CA SER A 16 16.61 7.23 -1.00
C SER A 16 16.72 5.80 -0.44
N GLN A 17 15.87 4.87 -0.89
CA GLN A 17 15.79 3.50 -0.37
C GLN A 17 16.60 2.48 -1.19
N LYS A 18 16.92 2.78 -2.44
CA LYS A 18 17.67 1.87 -3.30
C LYS A 18 19.17 2.10 -3.20
N ARG A 19 19.95 1.33 -3.96
CA ARG A 19 21.39 1.47 -4.00
C ARG A 19 21.81 2.85 -4.49
N ASP A 20 22.76 3.45 -3.80
CA ASP A 20 23.40 4.70 -4.21
C ASP A 20 24.13 4.50 -5.56
N PRO A 21 23.93 5.40 -6.55
CA PRO A 21 24.48 5.21 -7.87
C PRO A 21 26.02 5.33 -7.92
N PHE A 22 26.65 5.97 -6.94
CA PHE A 22 28.10 6.10 -6.87
C PHE A 22 28.74 4.89 -6.18
N THR A 23 28.19 4.45 -5.05
CA THR A 23 28.78 3.37 -4.25
C THR A 23 28.26 1.99 -4.61
N GLY A 24 27.07 1.88 -5.21
CA GLY A 24 26.37 0.63 -5.49
C GLY A 24 25.81 -0.06 -4.22
N ARG A 25 25.84 0.60 -3.06
CA ARG A 25 25.39 0.08 -1.77
C ARG A 25 24.11 0.77 -1.33
N GLN A 26 23.38 0.15 -0.42
CA GLN A 26 22.38 0.85 0.39
C GLN A 26 23.11 1.70 1.43
N GLU A 27 22.75 2.98 1.48
CA GLU A 27 23.40 3.95 2.37
C GLU A 27 22.40 4.39 3.45
N PRO A 28 22.66 4.11 4.73
CA PRO A 28 21.81 4.53 5.84
C PRO A 28 21.56 6.04 5.86
N ASP A 29 22.57 6.84 5.52
CA ASP A 29 22.44 8.29 5.42
C ASP A 29 21.32 8.72 4.47
N ASN A 30 21.23 8.11 3.28
CA ASN A 30 20.18 8.44 2.31
C ASN A 30 18.78 8.12 2.84
N VAL A 31 18.63 6.96 3.47
CA VAL A 31 17.35 6.49 4.01
C VAL A 31 16.86 7.41 5.13
N TRP A 32 17.70 7.64 6.12
CA TRP A 32 17.33 8.40 7.30
C TRP A 32 17.26 9.90 7.03
N ASP A 33 18.03 10.43 6.06
CA ASP A 33 17.92 11.82 5.63
C ASP A 33 16.56 12.10 4.97
N PHE A 34 16.11 11.21 4.09
CA PHE A 34 14.77 11.34 3.51
C PHE A 34 13.67 11.36 4.60
N TRP A 35 13.76 10.45 5.58
CA TRP A 35 12.78 10.43 6.68
C TRP A 35 12.89 11.63 7.60
N ALA A 36 14.11 12.16 7.82
CA ALA A 36 14.32 13.40 8.57
C ALA A 36 13.61 14.62 7.95
N HIS A 37 13.40 14.59 6.64
CA HIS A 37 12.71 15.62 5.87
C HIS A 37 11.28 15.27 5.48
N SER A 38 10.76 14.13 5.97
CA SER A 38 9.39 13.64 5.70
C SER A 38 8.71 13.23 7.02
N PRO A 39 8.28 14.19 7.85
CA PRO A 39 7.66 13.89 9.16
C PRO A 39 6.45 12.97 9.04
N GLU A 40 5.71 13.04 7.92
CA GLU A 40 4.60 12.15 7.61
C GLU A 40 4.97 10.66 7.53
N ALA A 41 6.27 10.36 7.38
CA ALA A 41 6.77 8.98 7.35
C ALA A 41 6.82 8.33 8.75
N THR A 42 6.81 9.10 9.83
CA THR A 42 7.06 8.62 11.20
C THR A 42 6.11 7.48 11.60
N HIS A 43 4.84 7.55 11.26
CA HIS A 43 3.87 6.48 11.53
C HIS A 43 4.23 5.18 10.80
N GLN A 44 4.55 5.25 9.52
CA GLN A 44 4.95 4.06 8.75
C GLN A 44 6.31 3.52 9.20
N VAL A 45 7.26 4.37 9.55
CA VAL A 45 8.56 3.95 10.10
C VAL A 45 8.37 3.20 11.42
N THR A 46 7.47 3.66 12.29
CA THR A 46 7.11 2.97 13.54
C THR A 46 6.52 1.57 13.25
N TRP A 47 5.67 1.42 12.24
CA TRP A 47 5.18 0.11 11.80
C TRP A 47 6.28 -0.79 11.25
N LEU A 48 7.13 -0.24 10.38
CA LEU A 48 8.19 -0.97 9.68
C LEU A 48 9.25 -1.50 10.64
N MET A 49 9.68 -0.66 11.59
CA MET A 49 10.74 -1.01 12.54
C MET A 49 10.23 -1.84 13.72
N GLY A 50 8.90 -1.92 13.91
CA GLY A 50 8.28 -2.80 14.89
C GLY A 50 8.19 -4.26 14.40
N ASP A 51 7.73 -5.15 15.27
CA ASP A 51 7.58 -6.60 15.01
C ASP A 51 6.82 -6.90 13.71
N ARG A 52 5.80 -6.09 13.38
CA ARG A 52 4.97 -6.27 12.18
C ARG A 52 5.73 -6.07 10.87
N GLY A 53 6.91 -5.44 10.90
CA GLY A 53 7.81 -5.31 9.76
C GLY A 53 8.56 -6.60 9.42
N ILE A 54 8.61 -7.57 10.34
CA ILE A 54 9.32 -8.85 10.16
C ILE A 54 8.36 -10.03 10.40
N PRO A 55 7.38 -10.27 9.51
CA PRO A 55 6.45 -11.40 9.65
C PRO A 55 7.19 -12.74 9.51
N ALA A 56 6.76 -13.74 10.27
CA ALA A 56 7.34 -15.09 10.22
C ALA A 56 7.06 -15.83 8.90
N SER A 57 6.00 -15.48 8.20
CA SER A 57 5.69 -15.95 6.83
C SER A 57 4.58 -15.11 6.20
N TYR A 58 4.31 -15.28 4.90
CA TYR A 58 3.18 -14.62 4.21
C TYR A 58 1.84 -14.95 4.85
N ARG A 59 1.67 -16.14 5.43
CA ARG A 59 0.41 -16.56 6.07
C ARG A 59 0.14 -15.84 7.39
N HIS A 60 1.15 -15.29 8.02
CA HIS A 60 1.11 -14.68 9.34
C HIS A 60 1.12 -13.15 9.32
N MET A 61 0.79 -12.54 8.18
CA MET A 61 0.68 -11.10 8.02
C MET A 61 -0.71 -10.71 7.50
N ASN A 62 -1.15 -9.51 7.89
CA ASN A 62 -2.36 -8.92 7.33
C ASN A 62 -2.08 -8.25 5.99
N GLY A 63 -3.13 -8.09 5.16
CA GLY A 63 -3.14 -7.22 3.99
C GLY A 63 -4.03 -6.01 4.20
N TYR A 64 -3.68 -4.90 3.57
CA TYR A 64 -4.44 -3.65 3.66
C TYR A 64 -4.54 -2.98 2.30
N GLY A 65 -5.71 -2.42 1.99
CA GLY A 65 -5.88 -1.57 0.82
C GLY A 65 -5.12 -0.25 0.96
N SER A 66 -4.84 0.16 2.18
CA SER A 66 -4.22 1.43 2.60
C SER A 66 -4.96 2.68 2.16
N HIS A 67 -5.23 2.82 0.87
CA HIS A 67 -5.99 3.93 0.31
C HIS A 67 -7.44 3.97 0.78
N THR A 68 -8.04 5.13 0.65
CA THR A 68 -9.48 5.30 0.70
C THR A 68 -10.02 5.17 -0.72
N TYR A 69 -11.03 4.31 -0.90
CA TYR A 69 -11.77 4.12 -2.14
C TYR A 69 -13.19 4.68 -1.99
N GLN A 70 -13.95 4.73 -3.08
CA GLN A 70 -15.36 5.13 -3.06
C GLN A 70 -16.24 3.94 -3.44
N TRP A 71 -17.32 3.75 -2.70
CA TRP A 71 -18.46 2.93 -3.09
C TRP A 71 -19.62 3.82 -3.49
N THR A 72 -20.39 3.36 -4.47
CA THR A 72 -21.63 4.01 -4.89
C THR A 72 -22.73 2.95 -4.92
N ASN A 73 -23.81 3.16 -4.20
CA ASN A 73 -24.96 2.25 -4.20
C ASN A 73 -25.84 2.45 -5.44
N ALA A 74 -26.92 1.68 -5.55
CA ALA A 74 -27.85 1.74 -6.69
C ALA A 74 -28.60 3.08 -6.78
N ASP A 75 -28.74 3.79 -5.67
CA ASP A 75 -29.41 5.09 -5.58
C ASP A 75 -28.45 6.26 -5.88
N GLY A 76 -27.15 5.95 -6.16
CA GLY A 76 -26.13 6.94 -6.45
C GLY A 76 -25.50 7.57 -5.21
N GLU A 77 -25.80 7.08 -4.01
CA GLU A 77 -25.18 7.58 -2.79
C GLU A 77 -23.74 7.08 -2.68
N ALA A 78 -22.84 7.99 -2.29
CA ALA A 78 -21.42 7.73 -2.17
C ALA A 78 -20.99 7.47 -0.72
N PHE A 79 -20.07 6.50 -0.57
CA PHE A 79 -19.44 6.14 0.69
C PHE A 79 -17.93 5.99 0.46
N PHE A 80 -17.13 6.45 1.39
CA PHE A 80 -15.70 6.14 1.37
C PHE A 80 -15.42 4.84 2.13
N VAL A 81 -14.45 4.08 1.64
CA VAL A 81 -14.17 2.73 2.17
C VAL A 81 -12.67 2.46 2.26
N LYS A 82 -12.28 1.77 3.35
CA LYS A 82 -10.95 1.15 3.49
C LYS A 82 -11.07 -0.35 3.64
N TYR A 83 -10.18 -1.11 2.96
CA TYR A 83 -10.18 -2.57 2.93
C TYR A 83 -9.11 -3.13 3.86
N HIS A 84 -9.47 -4.19 4.59
CA HIS A 84 -8.57 -4.90 5.51
C HIS A 84 -8.69 -6.41 5.30
N PHE A 85 -7.57 -7.09 5.15
CA PHE A 85 -7.48 -8.55 5.11
C PHE A 85 -6.75 -9.00 6.37
N LYS A 86 -7.48 -9.53 7.34
CA LYS A 86 -6.92 -10.02 8.60
C LYS A 86 -6.65 -11.50 8.48
N THR A 87 -5.39 -11.90 8.72
CA THR A 87 -5.01 -13.31 8.63
C THR A 87 -5.77 -14.16 9.64
N ASP A 88 -6.34 -15.28 9.16
CA ASP A 88 -7.03 -16.25 10.02
C ASP A 88 -6.04 -17.19 10.75
N GLN A 89 -4.75 -17.19 10.34
CA GLN A 89 -3.67 -17.96 10.95
C GLN A 89 -3.05 -17.28 12.19
N GLY A 90 -3.46 -16.05 12.48
CA GLY A 90 -2.87 -15.22 13.52
C GLY A 90 -1.55 -14.56 13.10
N ILE A 91 -1.20 -13.49 13.77
CA ILE A 91 0.05 -12.77 13.57
C ILE A 91 1.19 -13.52 14.25
N ARG A 92 2.29 -13.71 13.53
CA ARG A 92 3.56 -14.20 14.05
C ARG A 92 4.68 -13.41 13.39
N CYS A 93 5.63 -12.98 14.21
CA CYS A 93 6.78 -12.17 13.77
C CYS A 93 8.07 -12.84 14.23
N LEU A 94 9.16 -12.52 13.55
CA LEU A 94 10.52 -12.89 13.93
C LEU A 94 11.15 -11.75 14.73
N THR A 95 12.26 -12.02 15.41
CA THR A 95 13.18 -10.97 15.85
C THR A 95 14.11 -10.59 14.70
N SER A 96 14.82 -9.46 14.82
CA SER A 96 15.78 -9.02 13.80
C SER A 96 16.90 -10.03 13.59
N GLU A 97 17.37 -10.66 14.67
CA GLU A 97 18.41 -11.69 14.62
C GLU A 97 17.92 -12.95 13.89
N GLN A 98 16.71 -13.42 14.22
CA GLN A 98 16.10 -14.56 13.54
C GLN A 98 15.88 -14.28 12.06
N ALA A 99 15.46 -13.06 11.72
CA ALA A 99 15.25 -12.67 10.33
C ALA A 99 16.56 -12.60 9.56
N ALA A 100 17.63 -12.07 10.15
CA ALA A 100 18.96 -12.02 9.54
C ALA A 100 19.54 -13.42 9.32
N GLU A 101 19.42 -14.32 10.30
CA GLU A 101 19.84 -15.71 10.17
C GLU A 101 19.06 -16.42 9.05
N LEU A 102 17.75 -16.29 9.05
CA LEU A 102 16.87 -16.90 8.05
C LEU A 102 17.13 -16.37 6.64
N ALA A 103 17.38 -15.08 6.50
CA ALA A 103 17.71 -14.46 5.21
C ALA A 103 19.04 -15.00 4.64
N GLY A 104 19.99 -15.38 5.51
CA GLY A 104 21.26 -15.98 5.12
C GLY A 104 21.18 -17.49 4.83
N THR A 105 20.33 -18.22 5.55
CA THR A 105 20.24 -19.69 5.46
C THR A 105 19.16 -20.16 4.49
N ASP A 106 18.02 -19.48 4.45
CA ASP A 106 16.90 -19.79 3.53
C ASP A 106 16.19 -18.49 3.07
N PRO A 107 16.73 -17.78 2.07
CA PRO A 107 16.14 -16.55 1.53
C PRO A 107 14.76 -16.78 0.90
N SER A 108 14.38 -18.02 0.61
CA SER A 108 13.10 -18.41 0.03
C SER A 108 12.08 -18.92 1.07
N SER A 109 12.36 -18.80 2.35
CA SER A 109 11.57 -19.37 3.44
C SER A 109 10.08 -19.04 3.39
N HIS A 110 9.71 -17.80 3.09
CA HIS A 110 8.32 -17.37 2.98
C HIS A 110 7.58 -18.04 1.81
N GLN A 111 8.28 -18.18 0.67
CA GLN A 111 7.78 -18.87 -0.51
C GLN A 111 7.58 -20.36 -0.21
N THR A 112 8.60 -20.99 0.39
CA THR A 112 8.59 -22.40 0.78
C THR A 112 7.47 -22.70 1.78
N ASP A 113 7.29 -21.85 2.79
CA ASP A 113 6.22 -22.01 3.78
C ASP A 113 4.83 -22.01 3.14
N LEU A 114 4.56 -21.03 2.27
CA LEU A 114 3.27 -20.92 1.60
C LEU A 114 3.00 -22.09 0.66
N LEU A 115 3.97 -22.42 -0.20
CA LEU A 115 3.89 -23.53 -1.13
C LEU A 115 3.58 -24.84 -0.40
N GLN A 116 4.39 -25.18 0.60
CA GLN A 116 4.23 -26.43 1.36
C GLN A 116 2.96 -26.46 2.20
N ALA A 117 2.49 -25.33 2.72
CA ALA A 117 1.22 -25.28 3.44
C ALA A 117 0.05 -25.71 2.52
N ILE A 118 0.00 -25.18 1.31
CA ILE A 118 -1.03 -25.51 0.32
C ILE A 118 -0.91 -26.97 -0.14
N GLU A 119 0.32 -27.46 -0.41
CA GLU A 119 0.59 -28.87 -0.78
C GLU A 119 0.09 -29.85 0.29
N ARG A 120 0.23 -29.50 1.57
CA ARG A 120 -0.29 -30.30 2.68
C ARG A 120 -1.80 -30.18 2.90
N GLY A 121 -2.52 -29.48 2.01
CA GLY A 121 -3.96 -29.28 2.12
C GLY A 121 -4.39 -28.19 3.12
N VAL A 122 -3.44 -27.46 3.70
CA VAL A 122 -3.75 -26.25 4.47
C VAL A 122 -4.18 -25.19 3.47
N LYS A 123 -5.31 -24.54 3.74
CA LYS A 123 -5.84 -23.45 2.91
C LYS A 123 -5.67 -22.13 3.64
N PRO A 124 -4.53 -21.45 3.52
CA PRO A 124 -4.31 -20.17 4.16
C PRO A 124 -5.40 -19.18 3.77
N SER A 125 -5.88 -18.41 4.74
CA SER A 125 -7.02 -17.53 4.49
C SER A 125 -6.96 -16.25 5.30
N TRP A 126 -7.69 -15.25 4.80
CA TRP A 126 -7.84 -13.94 5.42
C TRP A 126 -9.30 -13.56 5.44
N THR A 127 -9.79 -13.14 6.58
CA THR A 127 -11.11 -12.52 6.67
C THR A 127 -11.02 -11.08 6.17
N MET A 128 -11.86 -10.74 5.19
CA MET A 128 -11.95 -9.41 4.62
C MET A 128 -12.94 -8.56 5.42
N TYR A 129 -12.46 -7.39 5.84
CA TYR A 129 -13.27 -6.37 6.49
C TYR A 129 -13.19 -5.07 5.71
N VAL A 130 -14.19 -4.23 5.92
CA VAL A 130 -14.22 -2.85 5.45
C VAL A 130 -14.53 -1.89 6.60
N GLN A 131 -13.98 -0.69 6.51
CA GLN A 131 -14.46 0.48 7.24
C GLN A 131 -15.21 1.35 6.23
N VAL A 132 -16.36 1.87 6.61
CA VAL A 132 -17.23 2.66 5.72
C VAL A 132 -17.53 3.99 6.37
N MET A 133 -17.37 5.07 5.62
CA MET A 133 -17.66 6.45 6.00
C MET A 133 -18.64 7.04 4.97
N PRO A 134 -19.81 7.54 5.37
CA PRO A 134 -20.65 8.33 4.48
C PRO A 134 -19.88 9.50 3.86
N ALA A 135 -20.06 9.77 2.56
CA ALA A 135 -19.28 10.80 1.89
C ALA A 135 -19.45 12.19 2.51
N ALA A 136 -20.62 12.47 3.06
CA ALA A 136 -20.92 13.74 3.73
C ALA A 136 -20.11 13.97 5.02
N GLU A 137 -19.63 12.92 5.67
CA GLU A 137 -18.83 13.03 6.90
C GLU A 137 -17.37 13.41 6.63
N ALA A 138 -16.89 13.19 5.40
CA ALA A 138 -15.46 13.30 5.08
C ALA A 138 -14.91 14.71 5.24
N ALA A 139 -15.71 15.74 4.94
CA ALA A 139 -15.31 17.15 5.01
C ALA A 139 -15.05 17.62 6.45
N ASP A 140 -15.83 17.10 7.39
CA ASP A 140 -15.81 17.51 8.80
C ASP A 140 -15.06 16.51 9.70
N TYR A 141 -14.48 15.46 9.10
CA TYR A 141 -13.73 14.48 9.87
C TYR A 141 -12.48 15.12 10.50
N ARG A 142 -12.12 14.68 11.70
CA ARG A 142 -11.07 15.30 12.55
C ARG A 142 -9.66 15.37 11.94
N PHE A 143 -9.41 14.62 10.87
CA PHE A 143 -8.22 14.71 10.02
C PHE A 143 -8.59 14.34 8.59
N ASN A 144 -7.69 14.55 7.62
CA ASN A 144 -7.94 14.19 6.24
C ASN A 144 -8.15 12.67 6.08
N PRO A 145 -9.37 12.19 5.78
CA PRO A 145 -9.66 10.76 5.65
C PRO A 145 -9.01 10.12 4.40
N PHE A 146 -8.46 10.94 3.51
CA PHE A 146 -7.75 10.53 2.30
C PHE A 146 -6.23 10.52 2.47
N ASP A 147 -5.73 10.86 3.65
CA ASP A 147 -4.29 10.81 3.95
C ASP A 147 -3.85 9.36 4.17
N LEU A 148 -3.01 8.87 3.26
CA LEU A 148 -2.50 7.51 3.26
C LEU A 148 -1.56 7.20 4.45
N THR A 149 -1.03 8.22 5.11
CA THR A 149 -0.17 8.06 6.30
C THR A 149 -0.97 7.84 7.59
N LYS A 150 -2.30 7.87 7.50
CA LYS A 150 -3.22 7.75 8.63
C LYS A 150 -4.15 6.56 8.52
N VAL A 151 -4.57 6.02 9.65
CA VAL A 151 -5.62 5.02 9.76
C VAL A 151 -6.92 5.65 10.28
N TRP A 152 -8.05 5.09 9.93
CA TRP A 152 -9.31 5.41 10.60
C TRP A 152 -9.42 4.59 11.86
N PRO A 153 -9.53 5.19 13.04
CA PRO A 153 -9.74 4.45 14.28
C PRO A 153 -10.98 3.58 14.22
N HIS A 154 -10.88 2.34 14.70
CA HIS A 154 -11.98 1.39 14.67
C HIS A 154 -13.16 1.82 15.54
N ARG A 155 -12.94 2.69 16.53
CA ARG A 155 -14.01 3.25 17.36
C ARG A 155 -14.89 4.23 16.58
N ASP A 156 -14.31 4.92 15.58
CA ASP A 156 -15.05 5.90 14.78
C ASP A 156 -15.76 5.17 13.62
N HIS A 157 -15.03 4.31 12.92
CA HIS A 157 -15.53 3.48 11.83
C HIS A 157 -15.20 2.01 12.09
N PRO A 158 -16.12 1.24 12.71
CA PRO A 158 -15.88 -0.16 13.05
C PRO A 158 -15.65 -1.05 11.83
N LEU A 159 -14.83 -2.09 12.01
CA LEU A 159 -14.64 -3.12 11.00
C LEU A 159 -15.93 -3.90 10.76
N ARG A 160 -16.36 -3.98 9.50
CA ARG A 160 -17.49 -4.80 9.05
C ARG A 160 -16.97 -5.95 8.21
N ARG A 161 -17.27 -7.18 8.61
CA ARG A 161 -16.90 -8.38 7.86
C ARG A 161 -17.72 -8.45 6.57
N VAL A 162 -17.03 -8.66 5.43
CA VAL A 162 -17.67 -8.71 4.11
C VAL A 162 -17.30 -9.95 3.30
N GLY A 163 -16.23 -10.67 3.64
CA GLY A 163 -15.84 -11.83 2.88
C GLY A 163 -14.61 -12.54 3.46
N ARG A 164 -14.10 -13.48 2.67
CA ARG A 164 -12.89 -14.25 2.97
C ARG A 164 -12.08 -14.48 1.71
N LEU A 165 -10.78 -14.25 1.78
CA LEU A 165 -9.79 -14.65 0.79
C LEU A 165 -9.21 -16.00 1.21
N VAL A 166 -9.17 -16.97 0.30
CA VAL A 166 -8.62 -18.31 0.56
C VAL A 166 -7.63 -18.66 -0.54
N LEU A 167 -6.43 -19.10 -0.16
CA LEU A 167 -5.45 -19.65 -1.09
C LEU A 167 -5.53 -21.17 -1.01
N ASP A 168 -6.08 -21.80 -2.04
CA ASP A 168 -6.43 -23.23 -2.03
C ASP A 168 -5.70 -24.05 -3.08
N ARG A 169 -4.90 -23.44 -3.93
CA ARG A 169 -4.11 -24.08 -4.99
C ARG A 169 -2.83 -23.31 -5.26
N ASN A 170 -1.72 -24.03 -5.42
CA ASN A 170 -0.50 -23.46 -5.95
C ASN A 170 -0.61 -23.22 -7.47
N PRO A 171 0.15 -22.27 -8.04
CA PRO A 171 0.24 -22.12 -9.49
C PRO A 171 0.94 -23.34 -10.12
N ASP A 172 0.54 -23.70 -11.34
CA ASP A 172 1.27 -24.70 -12.13
C ASP A 172 2.55 -24.14 -12.74
N ASN A 173 2.56 -22.83 -13.02
CA ASN A 173 3.71 -22.11 -13.54
C ASN A 173 3.76 -20.70 -12.94
N VAL A 174 4.76 -20.45 -12.09
CA VAL A 174 4.92 -19.14 -11.39
C VAL A 174 5.08 -17.99 -12.38
N PHE A 175 5.79 -18.17 -13.49
CA PHE A 175 5.99 -17.09 -14.45
C PHE A 175 4.70 -16.72 -15.19
N ALA A 176 3.94 -17.72 -15.61
CA ALA A 176 2.69 -17.50 -16.33
C ALA A 176 1.55 -17.00 -15.44
N GLU A 177 1.46 -17.50 -14.19
CA GLU A 177 0.30 -17.31 -13.32
C GLU A 177 0.54 -16.30 -12.19
N VAL A 178 1.81 -15.93 -11.89
CA VAL A 178 2.16 -15.01 -10.81
C VAL A 178 2.99 -13.83 -11.33
N GLU A 179 4.15 -14.08 -11.95
CA GLU A 179 5.06 -13.01 -12.42
C GLU A 179 4.40 -12.07 -13.43
N GLN A 180 3.54 -12.59 -14.30
CA GLN A 180 2.84 -11.81 -15.32
C GLN A 180 1.53 -11.19 -14.81
N ALA A 181 1.15 -11.39 -13.55
CA ALA A 181 -0.01 -10.73 -12.98
C ALA A 181 0.19 -9.20 -12.97
N ALA A 182 -0.80 -8.48 -13.47
CA ALA A 182 -0.77 -7.03 -13.66
C ALA A 182 -1.87 -6.36 -12.83
N PHE A 183 -1.72 -6.38 -11.51
CA PHE A 183 -2.63 -5.66 -10.63
C PHE A 183 -2.55 -4.16 -10.87
N SER A 184 -3.70 -3.51 -10.96
CA SER A 184 -3.79 -2.06 -11.06
C SER A 184 -4.95 -1.54 -10.21
N PRO A 185 -4.75 -0.48 -9.41
CA PRO A 185 -5.83 0.14 -8.66
C PRO A 185 -6.87 0.82 -9.57
N ASN A 186 -6.62 0.90 -10.87
CA ASN A 186 -7.56 1.42 -11.87
C ASN A 186 -8.52 0.34 -12.43
N ASN A 187 -8.36 -0.91 -12.04
CA ASN A 187 -9.26 -2.00 -12.45
C ASN A 187 -10.54 -1.99 -11.60
N PHE A 188 -11.35 -0.98 -11.78
CA PHE A 188 -12.61 -0.83 -11.06
C PHE A 188 -13.73 -1.67 -11.67
N VAL A 189 -14.71 -1.98 -10.83
CA VAL A 189 -16.00 -2.55 -11.23
C VAL A 189 -17.13 -1.57 -10.90
N PRO A 190 -18.31 -1.67 -11.53
CA PRO A 190 -19.43 -0.77 -11.24
C PRO A 190 -19.73 -0.70 -9.73
N GLY A 191 -19.85 0.51 -9.21
CA GLY A 191 -20.07 0.78 -7.81
C GLY A 191 -18.80 0.94 -6.96
N ILE A 192 -17.61 0.71 -7.54
CA ILE A 192 -16.32 0.98 -6.88
C ILE A 192 -15.52 1.96 -7.73
N GLY A 193 -15.01 3.01 -7.10
CA GLY A 193 -14.24 4.05 -7.77
C GLY A 193 -13.14 4.64 -6.91
N PRO A 194 -12.37 5.57 -7.46
CA PRO A 194 -11.32 6.28 -6.74
C PRO A 194 -11.91 7.30 -5.76
N SER A 195 -11.11 7.69 -4.80
CA SER A 195 -11.38 8.82 -3.90
C SER A 195 -10.42 9.99 -4.19
N PRO A 196 -10.53 11.13 -3.48
CA PRO A 196 -9.58 12.24 -3.55
C PRO A 196 -8.19 11.94 -2.97
N ASP A 197 -7.91 10.73 -2.52
CA ASP A 197 -6.57 10.31 -2.07
C ASP A 197 -5.54 10.57 -3.19
N LYS A 198 -4.62 11.51 -2.96
CA LYS A 198 -3.63 11.92 -3.95
C LYS A 198 -2.71 10.80 -4.39
N MET A 199 -2.27 9.96 -3.45
CA MET A 199 -1.44 8.80 -3.76
C MET A 199 -2.19 7.80 -4.63
N LEU A 200 -3.47 7.56 -4.36
CA LEU A 200 -4.31 6.73 -5.22
C LEU A 200 -4.42 7.32 -6.62
N GLN A 201 -4.71 8.63 -6.73
CA GLN A 201 -4.81 9.32 -8.02
C GLN A 201 -3.53 9.14 -8.86
N GLY A 202 -2.35 9.29 -8.28
CA GLY A 202 -1.08 9.02 -8.95
C GLY A 202 -0.93 7.55 -9.38
N ARG A 203 -1.36 6.62 -8.55
CA ARG A 203 -1.29 5.17 -8.84
C ARG A 203 -2.22 4.73 -9.96
N LEU A 204 -3.34 5.44 -10.20
CA LEU A 204 -4.23 5.12 -11.33
C LEU A 204 -3.52 5.21 -12.68
N PHE A 205 -2.51 6.07 -12.81
CA PHE A 205 -1.70 6.20 -14.03
C PHE A 205 -0.46 5.30 -14.01
N ALA A 206 0.24 5.23 -12.89
CA ALA A 206 1.56 4.62 -12.79
C ALA A 206 1.55 3.12 -13.13
N TYR A 207 0.54 2.36 -12.69
CA TYR A 207 0.50 0.92 -12.93
C TYR A 207 0.20 0.57 -14.38
N ALA A 208 -0.74 1.27 -15.02
CA ALA A 208 -1.04 1.04 -16.43
C ALA A 208 0.18 1.35 -17.32
N ASP A 209 0.95 2.39 -16.97
CA ASP A 209 2.19 2.74 -17.66
C ASP A 209 3.26 1.66 -17.45
N ALA A 210 3.57 1.32 -16.20
CA ALA A 210 4.59 0.33 -15.87
C ALA A 210 4.34 -1.04 -16.51
N HIS A 211 3.11 -1.50 -16.57
CA HIS A 211 2.77 -2.80 -17.15
C HIS A 211 2.94 -2.85 -18.67
N ARG A 212 2.84 -1.72 -19.38
CA ARG A 212 3.09 -1.69 -20.82
C ARG A 212 4.51 -2.07 -21.18
N TYR A 213 5.51 -1.63 -20.46
CA TYR A 213 6.89 -2.03 -20.73
C TYR A 213 7.40 -3.19 -19.88
N ARG A 214 6.77 -3.49 -18.75
CA ARG A 214 7.09 -4.71 -17.99
C ARG A 214 6.59 -5.97 -18.71
N LEU A 215 5.39 -5.94 -19.29
CA LEU A 215 4.70 -7.10 -19.87
C LEU A 215 4.33 -6.94 -21.35
N GLY A 216 4.11 -5.71 -21.81
CA GLY A 216 3.66 -5.41 -23.17
C GLY A 216 2.32 -4.69 -23.23
N VAL A 217 2.01 -4.09 -24.38
CA VAL A 217 0.81 -3.25 -24.58
C VAL A 217 -0.50 -4.03 -24.40
N ASN A 218 -0.51 -5.32 -24.72
CA ASN A 218 -1.66 -6.21 -24.58
C ASN A 218 -1.58 -7.11 -23.33
N HIS A 219 -0.91 -6.68 -22.26
CA HIS A 219 -0.79 -7.45 -21.02
C HIS A 219 -2.14 -7.85 -20.40
N THR A 220 -3.21 -7.09 -20.66
CA THR A 220 -4.56 -7.42 -20.21
C THR A 220 -5.17 -8.63 -20.89
N LEU A 221 -4.60 -9.10 -22.00
CA LEU A 221 -5.03 -10.30 -22.73
C LEU A 221 -4.33 -11.57 -22.25
N LEU A 222 -3.27 -11.47 -21.44
CA LEU A 222 -2.61 -12.62 -20.83
C LEU A 222 -3.61 -13.38 -19.94
N ALA A 223 -3.55 -14.71 -19.95
CA ALA A 223 -4.52 -15.55 -19.25
C ALA A 223 -4.69 -15.22 -17.75
N VAL A 224 -3.61 -14.79 -17.09
CA VAL A 224 -3.62 -14.41 -15.68
C VAL A 224 -4.34 -13.07 -15.45
N ASN A 225 -4.40 -12.20 -16.46
CA ASN A 225 -4.97 -10.84 -16.38
C ASN A 225 -6.34 -10.73 -17.07
N ALA A 226 -6.63 -11.62 -18.00
CA ALA A 226 -7.86 -11.59 -18.77
C ALA A 226 -9.08 -11.91 -17.89
N PRO A 227 -10.24 -11.28 -18.14
CA PRO A 227 -11.48 -11.65 -17.47
C PRO A 227 -11.83 -13.12 -17.73
N ARG A 228 -12.24 -13.84 -16.69
CA ARG A 228 -12.74 -15.22 -16.81
C ARG A 228 -14.22 -15.26 -17.20
N ALA A 229 -14.97 -14.23 -16.89
CA ALA A 229 -16.33 -14.06 -17.35
C ALA A 229 -16.35 -13.68 -18.83
N THR A 230 -17.42 -14.06 -19.55
CA THR A 230 -17.62 -13.61 -20.93
C THR A 230 -17.89 -12.10 -20.90
N VAL A 231 -16.87 -11.31 -21.21
CA VAL A 231 -16.95 -9.88 -21.37
C VAL A 231 -16.66 -9.55 -22.82
N ALA A 232 -17.58 -8.89 -23.50
CA ALA A 232 -17.30 -8.35 -24.80
C ALA A 232 -16.38 -7.12 -24.66
N SER A 233 -15.11 -7.28 -24.97
CA SER A 233 -14.16 -6.16 -25.07
C SER A 233 -13.74 -6.00 -26.50
N ASN A 234 -14.02 -4.83 -27.08
CA ASN A 234 -13.73 -4.56 -28.48
C ASN A 234 -12.49 -3.70 -28.67
N TYR A 235 -11.86 -3.22 -27.60
CA TYR A 235 -10.78 -2.25 -27.67
C TYR A 235 -9.38 -2.85 -27.78
N GLY A 236 -9.12 -4.03 -27.21
CA GLY A 236 -7.83 -4.71 -27.22
C GLY A 236 -7.71 -5.76 -28.32
N ARG A 237 -7.89 -5.40 -29.59
CA ARG A 237 -7.97 -6.37 -30.72
C ARG A 237 -6.74 -6.41 -31.61
N ASP A 238 -5.85 -5.46 -31.51
CA ASP A 238 -4.67 -5.29 -32.33
C ASP A 238 -3.43 -4.94 -31.49
N GLY A 239 -2.33 -4.67 -32.18
CA GLY A 239 -1.07 -4.32 -31.56
C GLY A 239 -0.23 -5.52 -31.13
N LEU A 240 0.96 -5.23 -30.64
CA LEU A 240 1.93 -6.27 -30.23
C LEU A 240 1.34 -7.16 -29.12
N MET A 241 1.67 -8.44 -29.19
CA MET A 241 1.19 -9.45 -28.23
C MET A 241 -0.34 -9.65 -28.21
N ALA A 242 -1.06 -9.34 -29.29
CA ALA A 242 -2.44 -9.76 -29.45
C ALA A 242 -2.49 -11.29 -29.55
N VAL A 243 -3.15 -11.96 -28.60
CA VAL A 243 -3.11 -13.43 -28.45
C VAL A 243 -4.42 -14.13 -28.83
N ASN A 244 -5.47 -13.36 -29.12
CA ASN A 244 -6.78 -13.90 -29.47
C ASN A 244 -7.54 -13.02 -30.47
N SER A 245 -8.56 -13.59 -31.10
CA SER A 245 -9.40 -12.92 -32.12
C SER A 245 -10.69 -12.38 -31.51
N GLN A 246 -10.64 -11.50 -30.56
CA GLN A 246 -11.82 -10.95 -29.89
C GLN A 246 -12.81 -10.34 -30.88
N GLY A 247 -13.96 -10.96 -31.07
CA GLY A 247 -15.09 -10.41 -31.80
C GLY A 247 -14.89 -10.24 -33.30
N ARG A 248 -14.74 -11.33 -34.05
CA ARG A 248 -14.45 -11.46 -35.49
C ARG A 248 -14.88 -10.29 -36.41
N TYR A 249 -16.13 -9.82 -36.32
CA TYR A 249 -16.67 -8.72 -37.13
C TYR A 249 -17.08 -7.49 -36.31
N ALA A 250 -16.95 -7.54 -35.00
CA ALA A 250 -17.33 -6.41 -34.16
C ALA A 250 -16.46 -5.18 -34.45
N LYS A 251 -17.08 -4.02 -34.47
CA LYS A 251 -16.36 -2.77 -34.56
C LYS A 251 -15.75 -2.43 -33.19
N ASN A 252 -14.65 -1.67 -33.19
CA ASN A 252 -13.97 -1.24 -31.97
C ASN A 252 -13.99 0.29 -31.81
N TYR A 253 -15.00 0.93 -32.34
CA TYR A 253 -15.20 2.38 -32.23
C TYR A 253 -16.69 2.70 -32.05
N GLU A 254 -16.95 3.80 -31.41
CA GLU A 254 -18.27 4.42 -31.22
C GLU A 254 -18.18 5.90 -31.61
N PRO A 255 -19.20 6.49 -32.27
CA PRO A 255 -20.42 5.84 -32.75
C PRO A 255 -20.20 5.00 -34.02
N ASN A 256 -21.03 3.99 -34.24
CA ASN A 256 -21.00 3.16 -35.46
C ASN A 256 -22.41 2.71 -35.86
N SER A 257 -22.54 2.22 -37.11
CA SER A 257 -23.80 1.72 -37.67
C SER A 257 -23.86 0.19 -37.81
N TYR A 258 -23.05 -0.54 -37.02
CA TYR A 258 -22.83 -1.98 -37.17
C TYR A 258 -23.13 -2.77 -35.90
N ASP A 259 -23.97 -2.27 -35.02
CA ASP A 259 -24.25 -2.87 -33.71
C ASP A 259 -22.98 -3.11 -32.86
N GLY A 260 -21.99 -2.24 -33.03
CA GLY A 260 -20.72 -2.29 -32.27
C GLY A 260 -20.88 -1.85 -30.82
N PRO A 261 -19.76 -1.60 -30.13
CA PRO A 261 -19.83 -1.24 -28.72
C PRO A 261 -20.66 0.02 -28.50
N VAL A 262 -21.46 0.01 -27.44
CA VAL A 262 -22.25 1.15 -26.99
C VAL A 262 -21.85 1.45 -25.56
N GLU A 263 -21.52 2.72 -25.31
CA GLU A 263 -21.23 3.20 -23.96
C GLU A 263 -22.44 3.00 -23.05
N THR A 264 -22.22 2.49 -21.86
CA THR A 264 -23.34 2.13 -20.95
C THR A 264 -24.06 3.37 -20.39
N GLY A 265 -23.47 4.55 -20.50
CA GLY A 265 -23.99 5.79 -19.91
C GLY A 265 -24.05 5.79 -18.38
N ARG A 266 -23.56 4.74 -17.73
CA ARG A 266 -23.52 4.64 -16.27
C ARG A 266 -22.11 4.93 -15.77
N PRO A 267 -21.90 5.96 -14.95
CA PRO A 267 -20.60 6.19 -14.33
C PRO A 267 -20.24 5.00 -13.42
N LEU A 268 -18.96 4.63 -13.39
CA LEU A 268 -18.45 3.57 -12.49
C LEU A 268 -18.62 3.94 -11.01
N ALA A 269 -18.50 5.23 -10.71
CA ALA A 269 -18.66 5.77 -9.36
C ALA A 269 -19.37 7.12 -9.41
N ALA A 270 -19.91 7.57 -8.28
CA ALA A 270 -20.47 8.91 -8.18
C ALA A 270 -19.38 9.97 -8.44
N PRO A 271 -19.69 11.07 -9.14
CA PRO A 271 -18.76 12.17 -9.31
C PRO A 271 -18.30 12.71 -7.94
N LEU A 272 -17.03 13.06 -7.85
CA LEU A 272 -16.51 13.77 -6.69
C LEU A 272 -16.98 15.23 -6.76
N PRO A 273 -17.67 15.76 -5.74
CA PRO A 273 -18.09 17.16 -5.76
C PRO A 273 -16.86 18.07 -5.66
N VAL A 274 -16.76 19.01 -6.57
CA VAL A 274 -15.76 20.08 -6.51
C VAL A 274 -16.50 21.37 -6.17
N THR A 275 -16.20 21.91 -5.00
CA THR A 275 -16.74 23.19 -4.53
C THR A 275 -15.62 24.21 -4.44
N GLY A 276 -15.89 25.47 -4.83
CA GLY A 276 -14.92 26.55 -4.75
C GLY A 276 -14.78 27.35 -6.04
N HIS A 277 -13.79 28.24 -6.08
CA HIS A 277 -13.48 29.06 -7.24
C HIS A 277 -12.50 28.33 -8.17
N THR A 278 -12.63 28.55 -9.48
CA THR A 278 -11.62 28.11 -10.45
C THR A 278 -10.38 29.01 -10.34
N GLY A 279 -9.23 28.40 -10.24
CA GLY A 279 -7.95 29.09 -10.11
C GLY A 279 -6.82 28.06 -10.11
N THR A 280 -5.60 28.52 -9.87
CA THR A 280 -4.47 27.63 -9.65
C THR A 280 -4.75 26.84 -8.37
N HIS A 281 -4.90 25.53 -8.50
CA HIS A 281 -5.05 24.67 -7.35
C HIS A 281 -3.65 24.47 -6.73
N GLU A 282 -3.35 25.25 -5.71
CA GLU A 282 -2.37 24.81 -4.74
C GLU A 282 -3.08 23.78 -3.86
N ALA A 283 -2.66 22.52 -3.98
CA ALA A 283 -3.14 21.53 -3.04
C ALA A 283 -2.82 22.05 -1.64
N PRO A 284 -3.81 22.26 -0.76
CA PRO A 284 -3.50 22.62 0.60
C PRO A 284 -2.61 21.49 1.12
N LEU A 285 -1.33 21.81 1.30
CA LEU A 285 -0.49 21.01 2.16
C LEU A 285 -1.28 20.98 3.47
N HIS A 286 -1.64 19.79 3.93
CA HIS A 286 -2.33 19.64 5.21
C HIS A 286 -1.37 20.04 6.34
N THR A 287 -1.02 21.32 6.37
CA THR A 287 -0.09 21.92 7.32
C THR A 287 -0.64 21.92 8.75
N LYS A 288 -1.93 21.58 8.89
CA LYS A 288 -2.59 21.48 10.19
C LYS A 288 -2.75 20.03 10.65
N ASP A 289 -2.54 19.03 9.79
CA ASP A 289 -2.63 17.63 10.19
C ASP A 289 -1.39 17.26 11.00
N ASP A 290 -1.60 16.72 12.17
CA ASP A 290 -0.55 16.20 13.02
C ASP A 290 -0.01 14.87 12.43
N ASP A 291 1.27 14.86 12.08
CA ASP A 291 1.95 13.70 11.51
C ASP A 291 2.44 12.71 12.58
N PHE A 292 2.42 13.07 13.86
CA PHE A 292 3.05 12.31 14.95
C PHE A 292 2.06 11.59 15.86
N VAL A 293 0.84 12.10 16.01
CA VAL A 293 -0.14 11.60 16.98
C VAL A 293 -0.41 10.11 16.83
N GLN A 294 -0.60 9.62 15.61
CA GLN A 294 -0.87 8.19 15.36
C GLN A 294 0.37 7.31 15.52
N ALA A 295 1.58 7.82 15.28
CA ALA A 295 2.82 7.12 15.59
C ALA A 295 2.97 6.91 17.10
N GLY A 296 2.68 7.94 17.90
CA GLY A 296 2.65 7.86 19.36
C GLY A 296 1.54 6.94 19.89
N GLU A 297 0.34 7.00 19.30
CA GLU A 297 -0.74 6.06 19.63
C GLU A 297 -0.33 4.61 19.36
N LEU A 298 0.32 4.34 18.23
CA LEU A 298 0.85 3.02 17.90
C LEU A 298 1.88 2.55 18.92
N TYR A 299 2.85 3.40 19.27
CA TYR A 299 3.87 3.09 20.28
C TYR A 299 3.22 2.71 21.63
N ARG A 300 2.24 3.47 22.08
CA ARG A 300 1.52 3.21 23.34
C ARG A 300 0.70 1.91 23.35
N LEU A 301 0.26 1.44 22.19
CA LEU A 301 -0.45 0.16 22.05
C LEU A 301 0.47 -1.07 22.13
N MET A 302 1.77 -0.91 21.90
CA MET A 302 2.75 -1.99 21.95
C MET A 302 3.01 -2.45 23.39
N SER A 303 3.32 -3.74 23.55
CA SER A 303 3.84 -4.28 24.83
C SER A 303 5.22 -3.71 25.14
N ALA A 304 5.70 -3.93 26.37
CA ALA A 304 7.03 -3.46 26.78
C ALA A 304 8.14 -4.09 25.92
N GLU A 305 7.99 -5.38 25.58
CA GLU A 305 8.92 -6.13 24.75
C GLU A 305 8.91 -5.65 23.29
N GLU A 306 7.73 -5.40 22.73
CA GLU A 306 7.58 -4.84 21.37
C GLU A 306 8.21 -3.44 21.28
N ARG A 307 7.98 -2.57 22.28
CA ARG A 307 8.64 -1.26 22.36
C ARG A 307 10.15 -1.37 22.43
N SER A 308 10.68 -2.34 23.20
CA SER A 308 12.12 -2.54 23.31
C SER A 308 12.74 -2.98 22.00
N ARG A 309 12.11 -3.90 21.25
CA ARG A 309 12.55 -4.29 19.92
C ARG A 309 12.47 -3.15 18.91
N LEU A 310 11.37 -2.39 18.91
CA LEU A 310 11.23 -1.21 18.07
C LEU A 310 12.35 -0.21 18.29
N VAL A 311 12.64 0.12 19.56
CA VAL A 311 13.71 1.05 19.94
C VAL A 311 15.07 0.52 19.46
N ALA A 312 15.37 -0.75 19.69
CA ALA A 312 16.62 -1.36 19.24
C ALA A 312 16.78 -1.34 17.72
N ASN A 313 15.73 -1.65 16.97
CA ASN A 313 15.74 -1.65 15.51
C ASN A 313 15.97 -0.24 14.93
N ILE A 314 15.31 0.77 15.48
CA ILE A 314 15.50 2.17 15.08
C ILE A 314 16.91 2.64 15.43
N ALA A 315 17.36 2.38 16.66
CA ALA A 315 18.68 2.80 17.13
C ALA A 315 19.79 2.16 16.31
N GLY A 316 19.68 0.86 16.00
CA GLY A 316 20.65 0.16 15.15
C GLY A 316 20.79 0.75 13.74
N GLY A 317 19.69 1.28 13.17
CA GLY A 317 19.72 1.99 11.90
C GLY A 317 20.28 3.42 12.02
N LEU A 318 19.80 4.20 12.98
CA LEU A 318 20.21 5.59 13.19
C LEU A 318 21.68 5.71 13.66
N ALA A 319 22.20 4.75 14.41
CA ALA A 319 23.60 4.77 14.83
C ALA A 319 24.58 4.68 13.66
N GLN A 320 24.17 4.15 12.50
CA GLN A 320 24.99 4.07 11.30
C GLN A 320 25.02 5.38 10.49
N VAL A 321 24.16 6.34 10.80
CA VAL A 321 24.09 7.64 10.10
C VAL A 321 25.29 8.48 10.47
N THR A 322 26.00 9.02 9.47
CA THR A 322 27.22 9.79 9.68
C THR A 322 26.96 11.25 10.09
N ARG A 323 25.80 11.78 9.73
CA ARG A 323 25.41 13.18 9.95
C ARG A 323 24.57 13.37 11.22
N ASP A 324 25.10 14.05 12.19
CA ASP A 324 24.43 14.34 13.48
C ASP A 324 23.15 15.18 13.33
N ASP A 325 23.07 16.06 12.33
CA ASP A 325 21.87 16.85 12.10
C ASP A 325 20.71 15.99 11.58
N VAL A 326 20.99 14.96 10.80
CA VAL A 326 20.00 13.96 10.34
C VAL A 326 19.50 13.13 11.53
N VAL A 327 20.41 12.64 12.37
CA VAL A 327 20.05 11.91 13.59
C VAL A 327 19.15 12.76 14.49
N ARG A 328 19.54 14.01 14.79
CA ARG A 328 18.74 14.91 15.63
C ARG A 328 17.34 15.18 15.09
N LYS A 329 17.18 15.34 13.77
CA LYS A 329 15.85 15.53 13.15
C LYS A 329 14.95 14.31 13.32
N ASN A 330 15.48 13.11 13.10
CA ASN A 330 14.71 11.88 13.31
C ASN A 330 14.33 11.69 14.78
N LEU A 331 15.26 11.94 15.71
CA LEU A 331 14.98 11.91 17.15
C LEU A 331 13.86 12.89 17.53
N ALA A 332 13.87 14.09 16.96
CA ALA A 332 12.80 15.06 17.18
C ALA A 332 11.43 14.55 16.73
N HIS A 333 11.34 13.78 15.65
CA HIS A 333 10.10 13.16 15.22
C HIS A 333 9.57 12.14 16.24
N PHE A 334 10.45 11.28 16.78
CA PHE A 334 10.05 10.30 17.79
C PHE A 334 9.66 10.95 19.12
N HIS A 335 10.32 12.03 19.52
CA HIS A 335 9.93 12.85 20.67
C HIS A 335 8.57 13.52 20.46
N ALA A 336 8.30 14.04 19.25
CA ALA A 336 7.01 14.64 18.91
C ALA A 336 5.88 13.59 18.92
N ALA A 337 6.17 12.35 18.54
CA ALA A 337 5.22 11.25 18.58
C ALA A 337 4.86 10.83 20.01
N ASP A 338 5.88 10.65 20.87
CA ASP A 338 5.72 10.32 22.28
C ASP A 338 7.05 10.61 23.02
N PRO A 339 7.04 11.34 24.15
CA PRO A 339 8.26 11.69 24.89
C PRO A 339 9.07 10.48 25.38
N GLU A 340 8.40 9.39 25.81
CA GLU A 340 9.09 8.15 26.22
C GLU A 340 9.74 7.47 25.01
N TYR A 341 9.02 7.42 23.91
CA TYR A 341 9.51 6.85 22.65
C TYR A 341 10.79 7.56 22.20
N GLY A 342 10.74 8.90 22.08
CA GLY A 342 11.89 9.69 21.68
C GLY A 342 13.09 9.51 22.61
N ARG A 343 12.90 9.61 23.93
CA ARG A 343 13.96 9.46 24.92
C ARG A 343 14.62 8.07 24.83
N ARG A 344 13.86 7.00 24.73
CA ARG A 344 14.38 5.63 24.65
C ARG A 344 15.20 5.40 23.37
N VAL A 345 14.73 5.94 22.24
CA VAL A 345 15.50 5.85 20.97
C VAL A 345 16.79 6.65 21.09
N GLU A 346 16.74 7.85 21.64
CA GLU A 346 17.90 8.72 21.83
C GLU A 346 18.97 8.05 22.72
N GLU A 347 18.58 7.54 23.88
CA GLU A 347 19.48 6.82 24.79
C GLU A 347 20.14 5.60 24.10
N ALA A 348 19.36 4.84 23.33
CA ALA A 348 19.88 3.66 22.64
C ALA A 348 20.83 4.05 21.47
N VAL A 349 20.55 5.14 20.74
CA VAL A 349 21.45 5.65 19.69
C VAL A 349 22.77 6.13 20.28
N HIS A 350 22.72 6.88 21.40
CA HIS A 350 23.93 7.33 22.07
C HIS A 350 24.80 6.16 22.52
N ALA A 351 24.21 5.17 23.18
CA ALA A 351 24.95 3.98 23.64
C ALA A 351 25.66 3.25 22.47
N LEU A 352 24.99 3.12 21.31
CA LEU A 352 25.58 2.45 20.14
C LEU A 352 26.64 3.28 19.40
N ARG A 353 26.74 4.58 19.66
CA ARG A 353 27.71 5.47 19.01
C ARG A 353 28.93 5.74 19.88
N GLU A 354 28.85 5.45 21.18
CA GLU A 354 29.96 5.57 22.12
C GLU A 354 30.84 4.31 22.18
N ASP A 355 30.29 3.15 21.78
CA ASP A 355 31.02 1.88 21.61
C ASP A 355 31.78 1.83 20.27
#